data_4c71c89ae4dc95605e9ee3b4eefadc2a
#
_entry.id   4c71c89ae4dc95605e9ee3b4eefadc2a
#
_cell.length_a   1.000
_cell.length_b   1.000
_cell.length_c   1.000
_cell.angle_alpha   90.00
_cell.angle_beta   90.00
_cell.angle_gamma   90.00
#
_symmetry.space_group_name_H-M   'P 1'
#
loop_
_entity.id
_entity.type
_entity.pdbx_description
1 polymer ?
#
loop_
_entity_poly.entity_id
_entity_poly.type
_entity_poly.pdbx_seq_one_letter_code
_entity_poly.pdbx_strand_id
1 'polypeptide(L)'
;VLTSTLARVKGDDGGTIDTKRSQRRRALGRSRGGLTTKLHLITEARGLPMRLHVTGGNVVDCSAFEAVMAGRRLARIGPGRPRTRPDRLIADKDYSSRKIRTYLRRRGIQAVIPERRDQLANRRRKGGRGGRPYAFDAEAYKERNLVERCFGKLKQWRAIATRFDKLASRYLAGATIGCLMLWLRQLEMSDTL
;
A
#
# COMPACT_ATOMS: atom_id res chain seq x y z
N VAL A 1 -2.17 -8.41 -1.25
CA VAL A 1 -3.00 -7.39 -0.58
C VAL A 1 -2.30 -6.05 -0.62
N LEU A 2 -3.03 -4.96 -0.74
CA LEU A 2 -2.51 -3.58 -0.78
C LEU A 2 -3.23 -2.71 0.25
N THR A 3 -2.47 -2.02 1.10
CA THR A 3 -2.98 -0.94 1.97
C THR A 3 -1.89 0.08 2.30
N SER A 4 -2.22 1.10 3.08
CA SER A 4 -1.29 2.12 3.55
C SER A 4 -1.41 2.33 5.07
N THR A 5 -0.36 2.85 5.67
CA THR A 5 -0.34 3.29 7.07
C THR A 5 0.41 4.60 7.21
N LEU A 6 0.04 5.40 8.22
CA LEU A 6 0.73 6.63 8.56
C LEU A 6 1.85 6.38 9.57
N ALA A 7 2.99 7.03 9.37
CA ALA A 7 4.03 7.20 10.37
C ALA A 7 4.15 8.69 10.72
N ARG A 8 4.11 9.03 12.01
CA ARG A 8 4.36 10.39 12.49
C ARG A 8 5.83 10.72 12.32
N VAL A 9 6.14 11.94 11.92
CA VAL A 9 7.51 12.41 11.78
C VAL A 9 7.90 13.15 13.06
N LYS A 10 9.05 12.82 13.62
CA LYS A 10 9.67 13.52 14.76
C LYS A 10 10.99 14.17 14.33
N GLY A 11 11.33 15.29 14.96
CA GLY A 11 12.61 15.98 14.75
C GLY A 11 12.67 16.82 13.48
N ASP A 12 11.54 17.19 12.89
CA ASP A 12 11.50 18.25 11.87
C ASP A 12 10.89 19.50 12.51
N ASP A 13 11.74 20.46 12.86
CA ASP A 13 11.38 21.69 13.58
C ASP A 13 10.59 22.69 12.72
N GLY A 14 9.87 22.21 11.74
CA GLY A 14 8.96 23.04 10.94
C GLY A 14 9.64 24.04 10.02
N GLY A 15 10.92 23.86 9.76
CA GLY A 15 11.64 24.67 8.75
C GLY A 15 10.87 24.64 7.45
N THR A 16 10.60 25.80 6.90
CA THR A 16 9.76 26.05 5.72
C THR A 16 10.03 25.03 4.62
N ILE A 17 9.08 24.12 4.39
CA ILE A 17 9.18 23.16 3.28
C ILE A 17 8.74 23.91 2.03
N ASP A 18 9.63 24.75 1.53
CA ASP A 18 9.29 25.84 0.61
C ASP A 18 9.07 25.43 -0.85
N THR A 19 9.33 24.19 -1.24
CA THR A 19 9.09 23.80 -2.63
C THR A 19 8.44 22.43 -2.76
N LYS A 20 7.56 22.27 -3.76
CA LYS A 20 6.98 20.96 -4.16
C LYS A 20 8.06 19.89 -4.39
N ARG A 21 9.25 20.29 -4.83
CA ARG A 21 10.41 19.41 -5.03
C ARG A 21 10.98 18.90 -3.71
N SER A 22 11.08 19.76 -2.70
CA SER A 22 11.51 19.41 -1.35
C SER A 22 10.52 18.48 -0.67
N GLN A 23 9.22 18.74 -0.79
CA GLN A 23 8.16 17.87 -0.28
C GLN A 23 8.22 16.47 -0.90
N ARG A 24 8.47 16.36 -2.22
CA ARG A 24 8.63 15.07 -2.90
C ARG A 24 9.86 14.31 -2.43
N ARG A 25 11.02 14.96 -2.27
CA ARG A 25 12.25 14.32 -1.75
C ARG A 25 12.10 13.83 -0.33
N ARG A 26 11.33 14.53 0.48
CA ARG A 26 11.08 14.19 1.88
C ARG A 26 9.88 13.27 2.05
N ALA A 27 8.95 13.21 1.11
CA ALA A 27 7.65 12.52 1.21
C ALA A 27 6.95 12.86 2.54
N LEU A 28 6.87 14.16 2.84
CA LEU A 28 6.21 14.69 4.02
C LEU A 28 4.91 15.38 3.61
N GLY A 29 3.90 15.27 4.46
CA GLY A 29 2.64 15.96 4.26
C GLY A 29 1.93 16.20 5.59
N ARG A 30 1.23 17.33 5.70
CA ARG A 30 0.46 17.67 6.88
C ARG A 30 -0.87 16.91 6.86
N SER A 31 -1.10 16.10 7.87
CA SER A 31 -2.38 15.43 8.16
C SER A 31 -3.00 16.04 9.42
N ARG A 32 -4.19 15.56 9.81
CA ARG A 32 -4.83 15.98 11.09
C ARG A 32 -3.95 15.72 12.30
N GLY A 33 -3.08 14.72 12.25
CA GLY A 33 -2.13 14.38 13.32
C GLY A 33 -0.77 15.09 13.22
N GLY A 34 -0.64 16.15 12.40
CA GLY A 34 0.61 16.89 12.18
C GLY A 34 1.36 16.41 10.93
N LEU A 35 2.69 16.56 10.96
CA LEU A 35 3.55 16.16 9.86
C LEU A 35 3.69 14.63 9.83
N THR A 36 3.31 14.04 8.70
CA THR A 36 3.26 12.59 8.55
C THR A 36 3.78 12.12 7.19
N THR A 37 4.21 10.89 7.16
CA THR A 37 4.53 10.12 5.97
C THR A 37 3.57 8.94 5.87
N LYS A 38 3.19 8.58 4.67
CA LYS A 38 2.36 7.41 4.39
C LYS A 38 3.22 6.32 3.75
N LEU A 39 3.19 5.13 4.34
CA LEU A 39 3.85 3.94 3.81
C LEU A 39 2.81 3.05 3.16
N HIS A 40 2.92 2.83 1.88
CA HIS A 40 2.09 1.91 1.09
C HIS A 40 2.80 0.56 0.98
N LEU A 41 2.07 -0.53 1.22
CA LEU A 41 2.62 -1.87 1.25
C LEU A 41 1.77 -2.82 0.41
N ILE A 42 2.45 -3.62 -0.42
CA ILE A 42 1.86 -4.83 -1.02
C ILE A 42 2.45 -6.04 -0.31
N THR A 43 1.58 -6.97 0.08
CA THR A 43 1.96 -8.29 0.56
C THR A 43 1.54 -9.38 -0.43
N GLU A 44 2.23 -10.51 -0.40
CA GLU A 44 1.80 -11.74 -1.05
C GLU A 44 0.71 -12.44 -0.23
N ALA A 45 0.25 -13.62 -0.66
CA ALA A 45 -0.90 -14.33 -0.08
C ALA A 45 -0.66 -14.81 1.37
N ARG A 46 0.58 -14.98 1.83
CA ARG A 46 0.92 -15.35 3.22
C ARG A 46 1.13 -14.13 4.13
N GLY A 47 0.99 -12.92 3.58
CA GLY A 47 1.15 -11.67 4.33
C GLY A 47 2.59 -11.16 4.39
N LEU A 48 3.53 -11.74 3.63
CA LEU A 48 4.90 -11.25 3.56
C LEU A 48 5.02 -10.03 2.65
N PRO A 49 5.86 -9.04 3.02
CA PRO A 49 5.99 -7.80 2.27
C PRO A 49 6.68 -8.03 0.92
N MET A 50 6.08 -7.49 -0.15
CA MET A 50 6.62 -7.57 -1.50
C MET A 50 7.17 -6.24 -1.99
N ARG A 51 6.51 -5.16 -1.66
CA ARG A 51 6.89 -3.83 -2.13
C ARG A 51 6.40 -2.76 -1.20
N LEU A 52 7.27 -1.77 -1.01
CA LEU A 52 7.00 -0.54 -0.28
C LEU A 52 7.02 0.67 -1.21
N HIS A 53 6.22 1.66 -0.89
CA HIS A 53 6.28 2.99 -1.48
C HIS A 53 5.93 4.04 -0.42
N VAL A 54 6.57 5.21 -0.50
CA VAL A 54 6.44 6.26 0.50
C VAL A 54 5.88 7.52 -0.15
N THR A 55 4.86 8.12 0.48
CA THR A 55 4.29 9.40 0.07
C THR A 55 4.10 10.33 1.26
N GLY A 56 3.84 11.60 1.01
CA GLY A 56 3.38 12.50 2.07
C GLY A 56 2.05 12.05 2.64
N GLY A 57 1.83 12.28 3.93
CA GLY A 57 0.63 11.82 4.63
C GLY A 57 -0.69 12.39 4.11
N ASN A 58 -0.64 13.56 3.44
CA ASN A 58 -1.78 14.20 2.80
C ASN A 58 -2.10 13.66 1.39
N VAL A 59 -1.23 12.81 0.83
CA VAL A 59 -1.42 12.26 -0.51
C VAL A 59 -2.53 11.21 -0.51
N VAL A 60 -3.44 11.28 -1.48
CA VAL A 60 -4.53 10.32 -1.63
C VAL A 60 -3.98 8.96 -2.07
N ASP A 61 -4.43 7.89 -1.45
CA ASP A 61 -3.91 6.53 -1.66
C ASP A 61 -4.02 6.05 -3.11
N CYS A 62 -5.11 6.41 -3.80
CA CYS A 62 -5.29 6.10 -5.22
C CYS A 62 -4.16 6.61 -6.11
N SER A 63 -3.52 7.74 -5.77
CA SER A 63 -2.43 8.31 -6.58
C SER A 63 -1.13 7.53 -6.49
N ALA A 64 -0.90 6.83 -5.37
CA ALA A 64 0.26 5.97 -5.18
C ALA A 64 0.15 4.61 -5.89
N PHE A 65 -1.05 4.24 -6.33
CA PHE A 65 -1.34 2.91 -6.87
C PHE A 65 -0.39 2.49 -7.99
N GLU A 66 -0.20 3.33 -9.00
CA GLU A 66 0.64 3.00 -10.16
C GLU A 66 2.11 2.80 -9.73
N ALA A 67 2.63 3.67 -8.86
CA ALA A 67 4.00 3.56 -8.35
C ALA A 67 4.21 2.28 -7.54
N VAL A 68 3.23 1.92 -6.71
CA VAL A 68 3.27 0.69 -5.91
C VAL A 68 3.15 -0.55 -6.81
N MET A 69 2.36 -0.47 -7.88
CA MET A 69 2.13 -1.57 -8.82
C MET A 69 3.24 -1.70 -9.88
N ALA A 70 4.07 -0.68 -10.10
CA ALA A 70 5.11 -0.72 -11.12
C ALA A 70 6.25 -1.68 -10.76
N GLY A 71 6.88 -2.29 -11.77
CA GLY A 71 8.14 -3.05 -11.63
C GLY A 71 8.06 -4.32 -10.78
N ARG A 72 6.87 -4.85 -10.49
CA ARG A 72 6.74 -6.11 -9.75
C ARG A 72 7.20 -7.29 -10.61
N ARG A 73 8.14 -8.04 -10.07
CA ARG A 73 8.61 -9.29 -10.66
C ARG A 73 8.72 -10.31 -9.54
N LEU A 74 7.97 -11.40 -9.65
CA LEU A 74 8.04 -12.53 -8.74
C LEU A 74 8.80 -13.64 -9.45
N ALA A 75 9.93 -14.01 -8.90
CA ALA A 75 10.64 -15.19 -9.35
C ALA A 75 9.70 -16.40 -9.30
N ARG A 76 9.80 -17.29 -10.25
CA ARG A 76 9.15 -18.60 -10.19
C ARG A 76 10.12 -19.60 -9.60
N ILE A 77 9.57 -20.58 -8.90
CA ILE A 77 10.31 -21.79 -8.55
C ILE A 77 10.35 -22.61 -9.84
N GLY A 78 11.51 -22.64 -10.52
CA GLY A 78 11.69 -23.33 -11.79
C GLY A 78 11.83 -22.39 -13.00
N PRO A 79 12.02 -22.95 -14.20
CA PRO A 79 12.26 -22.17 -15.41
C PRO A 79 11.04 -21.33 -15.81
N GLY A 80 11.29 -20.17 -16.38
CA GLY A 80 10.26 -19.29 -16.92
C GLY A 80 10.36 -17.85 -16.50
N ARG A 81 9.60 -16.97 -17.17
CA ARG A 81 9.57 -15.53 -16.88
C ARG A 81 8.95 -15.27 -15.50
N PRO A 82 9.50 -14.33 -14.71
CA PRO A 82 8.90 -13.89 -13.47
C PRO A 82 7.44 -13.44 -13.65
N ARG A 83 6.58 -13.76 -12.70
CA ARG A 83 5.19 -13.26 -12.70
C ARG A 83 5.17 -11.76 -12.45
N THR A 84 4.49 -11.04 -13.32
CA THR A 84 4.27 -9.58 -13.19
C THR A 84 2.83 -9.24 -12.84
N ARG A 85 1.93 -10.22 -12.89
CA ARG A 85 0.49 -10.07 -12.70
C ARG A 85 -0.01 -11.01 -11.62
N PRO A 86 -0.64 -10.51 -10.54
CA PRO A 86 -1.38 -11.35 -9.60
C PRO A 86 -2.72 -11.77 -10.22
N ASP A 87 -3.32 -12.84 -9.74
CA ASP A 87 -4.66 -13.26 -10.15
C ASP A 87 -5.70 -12.31 -9.56
N ARG A 88 -5.54 -11.92 -8.30
CA ARG A 88 -6.41 -10.96 -7.61
C ARG A 88 -5.62 -9.89 -6.85
N LEU A 89 -6.25 -8.74 -6.66
CA LEU A 89 -5.74 -7.67 -5.81
C LEU A 89 -6.82 -7.27 -4.80
N ILE A 90 -6.51 -7.48 -3.53
CA ILE A 90 -7.32 -7.04 -2.41
C ILE A 90 -6.76 -5.69 -1.96
N ALA A 91 -7.59 -4.66 -1.87
CA ALA A 91 -7.14 -3.34 -1.40
C ALA A 91 -8.23 -2.62 -0.60
N ASP A 92 -7.81 -1.67 0.22
CA ASP A 92 -8.71 -0.83 1.01
C ASP A 92 -9.61 0.02 0.09
N LYS A 93 -10.77 0.42 0.63
CA LYS A 93 -11.73 1.34 -0.01
C LYS A 93 -11.09 2.64 -0.51
N ASP A 94 -9.99 3.08 0.12
CA ASP A 94 -9.26 4.29 -0.29
C ASP A 94 -8.54 4.13 -1.63
N TYR A 95 -8.38 2.89 -2.12
CA TYR A 95 -7.96 2.57 -3.48
C TYR A 95 -9.14 2.39 -4.46
N SER A 96 -10.38 2.61 -4.03
CA SER A 96 -11.56 2.50 -4.89
C SER A 96 -11.65 3.69 -5.83
N SER A 97 -11.14 3.54 -7.05
CA SER A 97 -11.30 4.51 -8.12
C SER A 97 -11.59 3.84 -9.46
N ARG A 98 -12.30 4.54 -10.35
CA ARG A 98 -12.59 4.06 -11.71
C ARG A 98 -11.30 3.73 -12.47
N LYS A 99 -10.27 4.58 -12.31
CA LYS A 99 -8.96 4.42 -12.96
C LYS A 99 -8.30 3.10 -12.54
N ILE A 100 -8.26 2.82 -11.24
CA ILE A 100 -7.67 1.59 -10.68
C ILE A 100 -8.45 0.35 -11.16
N ARG A 101 -9.79 0.38 -11.09
CA ARG A 101 -10.62 -0.75 -11.55
C ARG A 101 -10.46 -1.00 -13.04
N THR A 102 -10.36 0.06 -13.86
CA THR A 102 -10.09 -0.07 -15.31
C THR A 102 -8.70 -0.66 -15.56
N TYR A 103 -7.67 -0.22 -14.81
CA TYR A 103 -6.33 -0.79 -14.91
C TYR A 103 -6.32 -2.29 -14.58
N LEU A 104 -6.95 -2.69 -13.46
CA LEU A 104 -7.01 -4.08 -13.04
C LEU A 104 -7.74 -4.95 -14.07
N ARG A 105 -8.90 -4.48 -14.56
CA ARG A 105 -9.68 -5.18 -15.59
C ARG A 105 -8.89 -5.38 -16.89
N ARG A 106 -8.22 -4.33 -17.40
CA ARG A 106 -7.39 -4.42 -18.62
C ARG A 106 -6.25 -5.44 -18.47
N ARG A 107 -5.78 -5.64 -17.25
CA ARG A 107 -4.72 -6.61 -16.95
C ARG A 107 -5.25 -7.99 -16.55
N GLY A 108 -6.55 -8.22 -16.56
CA GLY A 108 -7.16 -9.46 -16.13
C GLY A 108 -6.90 -9.78 -14.66
N ILE A 109 -6.84 -8.75 -13.79
CA ILE A 109 -6.64 -8.89 -12.35
C ILE A 109 -8.01 -8.73 -11.67
N GLN A 110 -8.43 -9.71 -10.89
CA GLN A 110 -9.65 -9.62 -10.08
C GLN A 110 -9.47 -8.53 -9.01
N ALA A 111 -10.38 -7.54 -9.00
CA ALA A 111 -10.36 -6.46 -8.03
C ALA A 111 -11.28 -6.78 -6.84
N VAL A 112 -10.70 -7.00 -5.67
CA VAL A 112 -11.43 -7.17 -4.39
C VAL A 112 -11.25 -5.87 -3.58
N ILE A 113 -12.00 -4.84 -3.98
CA ILE A 113 -11.92 -3.50 -3.39
C ILE A 113 -13.35 -3.05 -3.09
N PRO A 114 -13.70 -2.73 -1.84
CA PRO A 114 -15.03 -2.23 -1.50
C PRO A 114 -15.25 -0.84 -2.10
N GLU A 115 -16.50 -0.50 -2.33
CA GLU A 115 -16.86 0.85 -2.73
C GLU A 115 -16.98 1.76 -1.52
N ARG A 116 -16.60 3.01 -1.69
CA ARG A 116 -16.84 4.03 -0.66
C ARG A 116 -18.32 4.41 -0.58
N ARG A 117 -18.75 4.86 0.58
CA ARG A 117 -20.16 5.26 0.83
C ARG A 117 -20.63 6.33 -0.17
N ASP A 118 -19.78 7.31 -0.48
CA ASP A 118 -20.07 8.36 -1.47
C ASP A 118 -20.28 7.81 -2.89
N GLN A 119 -19.51 6.79 -3.28
CA GLN A 119 -19.67 6.12 -4.57
C GLN A 119 -20.99 5.36 -4.66
N LEU A 120 -21.35 4.64 -3.60
CA LEU A 120 -22.64 3.94 -3.51
C LEU A 120 -23.81 4.91 -3.54
N ALA A 121 -23.76 6.01 -2.77
CA ALA A 121 -24.79 7.05 -2.75
C ALA A 121 -24.94 7.71 -4.13
N ASN A 122 -23.83 8.06 -4.77
CA ASN A 122 -23.83 8.64 -6.12
C ASN A 122 -24.44 7.69 -7.17
N ARG A 123 -24.16 6.39 -7.07
CA ARG A 123 -24.76 5.39 -7.97
C ARG A 123 -26.27 5.30 -7.77
N ARG A 124 -26.75 5.22 -6.51
CA ARG A 124 -28.18 5.18 -6.20
C ARG A 124 -28.91 6.41 -6.74
N ARG A 125 -28.32 7.61 -6.55
CA ARG A 125 -28.90 8.87 -7.05
C ARG A 125 -29.04 8.89 -8.58
N LYS A 126 -28.14 8.21 -9.31
CA LYS A 126 -28.19 8.12 -10.77
C LYS A 126 -29.20 7.09 -11.30
N GLY A 127 -29.76 6.24 -10.44
CA GLY A 127 -30.68 5.16 -10.85
C GLY A 127 -30.09 4.29 -11.95
N GLY A 128 -30.83 3.98 -13.00
CA GLY A 128 -30.37 3.16 -14.13
C GLY A 128 -29.11 3.69 -14.83
N ARG A 129 -28.85 4.99 -14.80
CA ARG A 129 -27.63 5.60 -15.33
C ARG A 129 -26.40 5.39 -14.43
N GLY A 130 -26.57 4.87 -13.23
CA GLY A 130 -25.50 4.57 -12.28
C GLY A 130 -24.63 3.36 -12.66
N GLY A 131 -25.10 2.57 -13.60
CA GLY A 131 -24.43 1.36 -14.08
C GLY A 131 -24.48 0.19 -13.09
N ARG A 132 -24.00 -0.98 -13.53
CA ARG A 132 -23.97 -2.19 -12.72
C ARG A 132 -23.03 -2.02 -11.52
N PRO A 133 -23.43 -2.45 -10.31
CA PRO A 133 -22.53 -2.51 -9.15
C PRO A 133 -21.29 -3.37 -9.43
N TYR A 134 -20.17 -3.00 -8.83
CA TYR A 134 -18.98 -3.84 -8.90
C TYR A 134 -19.20 -5.13 -8.10
N ALA A 135 -18.79 -6.27 -8.67
CA ALA A 135 -18.72 -7.51 -7.91
C ALA A 135 -17.73 -7.35 -6.76
N PHE A 136 -18.15 -7.72 -5.55
CA PHE A 136 -17.34 -7.67 -4.36
C PHE A 136 -17.38 -9.01 -3.64
N ASP A 137 -16.21 -9.60 -3.48
CA ASP A 137 -16.01 -10.85 -2.75
C ASP A 137 -15.66 -10.52 -1.31
N ALA A 138 -16.65 -10.64 -0.42
CA ALA A 138 -16.50 -10.32 1.00
C ALA A 138 -15.61 -11.32 1.74
N GLU A 139 -15.64 -12.59 1.34
CA GLU A 139 -14.79 -13.63 1.94
C GLU A 139 -13.33 -13.40 1.61
N ALA A 140 -13.01 -13.21 0.33
CA ALA A 140 -11.66 -12.88 -0.09
C ALA A 140 -11.18 -11.55 0.54
N TYR A 141 -12.08 -10.62 0.83
CA TYR A 141 -11.71 -9.35 1.46
C TYR A 141 -11.22 -9.50 2.90
N LYS A 142 -11.62 -10.55 3.63
CA LYS A 142 -11.11 -10.84 4.98
C LYS A 142 -9.59 -11.04 4.99
N GLU A 143 -9.01 -11.50 3.90
CA GLU A 143 -7.56 -11.63 3.73
C GLU A 143 -6.83 -10.28 3.80
N ARG A 144 -7.54 -9.13 3.75
CA ARG A 144 -6.94 -7.81 3.99
C ARG A 144 -6.24 -7.73 5.35
N ASN A 145 -6.68 -8.50 6.33
CA ASN A 145 -6.03 -8.58 7.63
C ASN A 145 -4.55 -8.99 7.55
N LEU A 146 -4.14 -9.75 6.53
CA LEU A 146 -2.75 -10.18 6.35
C LEU A 146 -1.78 -8.99 6.22
N VAL A 147 -2.16 -7.97 5.47
CA VAL A 147 -1.31 -6.79 5.31
C VAL A 147 -1.33 -5.90 6.55
N GLU A 148 -2.44 -5.85 7.28
CA GLU A 148 -2.51 -5.14 8.56
C GLU A 148 -1.60 -5.79 9.61
N ARG A 149 -1.60 -7.12 9.67
CA ARG A 149 -0.67 -7.89 10.52
C ARG A 149 0.78 -7.67 10.12
N CYS A 150 1.07 -7.58 8.82
CA CYS A 150 2.41 -7.24 8.34
C CYS A 150 2.84 -5.84 8.81
N PHE A 151 1.95 -4.85 8.72
CA PHE A 151 2.22 -3.53 9.29
C PHE A 151 2.40 -3.56 10.80
N GLY A 152 1.62 -4.34 11.52
CA GLY A 152 1.79 -4.55 12.96
C GLY A 152 3.20 -5.03 13.30
N LYS A 153 3.70 -6.04 12.57
CA LYS A 153 5.07 -6.55 12.71
C LYS A 153 6.11 -5.48 12.37
N LEU A 154 5.95 -4.74 11.25
CA LEU A 154 6.88 -3.67 10.87
C LEU A 154 6.92 -2.53 11.89
N LYS A 155 5.79 -2.18 12.49
CA LYS A 155 5.71 -1.10 13.48
C LYS A 155 6.31 -1.46 14.84
N GLN A 156 6.68 -2.71 15.08
CA GLN A 156 7.48 -3.08 16.26
C GLN A 156 8.85 -2.40 16.23
N TRP A 157 9.40 -2.10 15.06
CA TRP A 157 10.57 -1.24 14.94
C TRP A 157 10.17 0.23 15.06
N ARG A 158 10.64 0.87 16.13
CA ARG A 158 10.33 2.27 16.45
C ARG A 158 10.66 3.21 15.29
N ALA A 159 11.76 2.97 14.57
CA ALA A 159 12.17 3.77 13.42
C ALA A 159 11.19 3.71 12.23
N ILE A 160 10.39 2.64 12.12
CA ILE A 160 9.34 2.50 11.12
C ILE A 160 8.02 3.06 11.63
N ALA A 161 7.67 2.79 12.89
CA ALA A 161 6.45 3.31 13.52
C ALA A 161 6.45 4.84 13.63
N THR A 162 7.62 5.40 13.95
CA THR A 162 7.85 6.84 14.04
C THR A 162 9.06 7.19 13.18
N ARG A 163 8.83 8.00 12.17
CA ARG A 163 9.89 8.40 11.25
C ARG A 163 10.75 9.50 11.86
N PHE A 164 12.05 9.25 11.95
CA PHE A 164 13.08 10.22 12.37
C PHE A 164 13.89 10.72 11.17
N ASP A 165 13.88 10.01 10.05
CA ASP A 165 14.66 10.35 8.88
C ASP A 165 14.09 11.55 8.13
N LYS A 166 14.96 12.55 7.82
CA LYS A 166 14.58 13.71 7.01
C LYS A 166 14.28 13.30 5.56
N LEU A 167 15.04 12.37 4.97
CA LEU A 167 14.88 11.95 3.59
C LEU A 167 13.98 10.72 3.47
N ALA A 168 13.06 10.74 2.50
CA ALA A 168 12.18 9.61 2.21
C ALA A 168 12.95 8.34 1.80
N SER A 169 14.08 8.50 1.10
CA SER A 169 14.92 7.37 0.68
C SER A 169 15.53 6.62 1.86
N ARG A 170 15.98 7.33 2.89
CA ARG A 170 16.53 6.71 4.11
C ARG A 170 15.45 5.96 4.88
N TYR A 171 14.30 6.60 5.10
CA TYR A 171 13.15 5.96 5.72
C TYR A 171 12.70 4.71 4.95
N LEU A 172 12.62 4.80 3.62
CA LEU A 172 12.27 3.66 2.76
C LEU A 172 13.31 2.55 2.87
N ALA A 173 14.61 2.87 2.92
CA ALA A 173 15.68 1.89 3.11
C ALA A 173 15.54 1.14 4.44
N GLY A 174 15.32 1.85 5.54
CA GLY A 174 15.06 1.24 6.86
C GLY A 174 13.83 0.33 6.86
N ALA A 175 12.72 0.78 6.25
CA ALA A 175 11.52 -0.02 6.11
C ALA A 175 11.74 -1.26 5.23
N THR A 176 12.60 -1.15 4.19
CA THR A 176 12.95 -2.29 3.33
C THR A 176 13.78 -3.33 4.08
N ILE A 177 14.72 -2.90 4.94
CA ILE A 177 15.46 -3.80 5.82
C ILE A 177 14.50 -4.52 6.78
N GLY A 178 13.53 -3.81 7.38
CA GLY A 178 12.49 -4.44 8.19
C GLY A 178 11.69 -5.49 7.43
N CYS A 179 11.35 -5.23 6.16
CA CYS A 179 10.70 -6.22 5.30
C CYS A 179 11.58 -7.45 5.06
N LEU A 180 12.88 -7.26 4.81
CA LEU A 180 13.84 -8.35 4.63
C LEU A 180 13.90 -9.22 5.90
N MET A 181 13.95 -8.61 7.08
CA MET A 181 13.95 -9.35 8.35
C MET A 181 12.69 -10.20 8.53
N LEU A 182 11.52 -9.74 8.07
CA LEU A 182 10.30 -10.55 8.09
C LEU A 182 10.39 -11.77 7.17
N TRP A 183 11.04 -11.65 6.01
CA TRP A 183 11.30 -12.76 5.10
C TRP A 183 12.27 -13.77 5.72
N LEU A 184 13.39 -13.32 6.29
CA LEU A 184 14.39 -14.19 6.92
C LEU A 184 13.79 -15.01 8.07
N ARG A 185 13.02 -14.36 8.96
CA ARG A 185 12.33 -15.07 10.05
C ARG A 185 11.35 -16.14 9.53
N GLN A 186 10.72 -15.92 8.38
CA GLN A 186 9.82 -16.91 7.80
C GLN A 186 10.59 -18.11 7.22
N LEU A 187 11.79 -17.90 6.67
CA LEU A 187 12.65 -18.98 6.18
C LEU A 187 13.14 -19.84 7.33
N GLU A 188 13.66 -19.24 8.40
CA GLU A 188 14.10 -19.95 9.60
C GLU A 188 13.00 -20.86 10.18
N MET A 189 11.74 -20.39 10.20
CA MET A 189 10.61 -21.20 10.66
C MET A 189 10.23 -22.33 9.70
N SER A 190 10.53 -22.23 8.41
CA SER A 190 10.25 -23.28 7.45
C SER A 190 11.29 -24.41 7.43
N ASP A 191 12.52 -24.10 7.84
CA ASP A 191 13.61 -25.07 7.88
C ASP A 191 13.61 -25.92 9.19
N THR A 192 12.72 -25.59 10.13
CA THR A 192 12.61 -26.27 11.45
C THR A 192 11.47 -27.30 11.47
N LEU A 193 10.77 -27.53 10.35
CA LEU A 193 9.70 -28.51 10.17
C LEU A 193 10.12 -29.61 9.18
#